data_7eef4b3b0e86a6f80f4a0aa6a10d5eac
#
_entry.id   7eef4b3b0e86a6f80f4a0aa6a10d5eac
#
_cell.length_a   1.000
_cell.length_b   1.000
_cell.length_c   1.000
_cell.angle_alpha   90.00
_cell.angle_beta   90.00
_cell.angle_gamma   90.00
#
_symmetry.space_group_name_H-M   'P 1'
#
loop_
_entity.id
_entity.type
_entity.pdbx_description
1 polymer ?
#
loop_
_entity_poly.entity_id
_entity_poly.type
_entity_poly.pdbx_seq_one_letter_code
_entity_poly.pdbx_strand_id
1 'polypeptide(L)'
;MAIRRIFLLLMTNISFVIASNAQVYEHLRDDDYYIDTTAEKTLSVEIDALTFFRDNEYNSSLTKGYSLPGLWINPKAEYNPNNKVHLELGFNAIIYEGANKYPNYAYHDISTWKGNQYQSGAHIVPWFRAQANTKHSCLVLGNIYGGSNHMLSEDMYNSEQDLSADPEMGFQVLIDYDYWHLDTWINWQSYIFEEDSHQETFTVGINSIHRWNNKNSKLHIYTPIQALIQHRGGEQDTTSMGVQTLMNGSIGINALYNVDCKALKKLEFSLKALGCFQESGELWPKTKGGAFNLSASAYMWKYLHIKGGWFRAPEYYVNLFGSPLLSTYSMKTNSEVFKGMSTYYLRVDYSKTYANNCTLGFNADLFINNSHNLYEVNNSFGIYFRVNPSFILKKF
;
A
#
# COMPACT_ATOMS: atom_id res chain seq x y z
N MET A 1 -19.35 36.66 26.58
CA MET A 1 -18.39 37.19 25.58
C MET A 1 -17.15 36.36 25.35
N ALA A 2 -16.74 35.51 26.27
CA ALA A 2 -15.53 34.65 26.14
C ALA A 2 -15.71 33.44 25.19
N ILE A 3 -16.87 32.81 25.16
CA ILE A 3 -17.15 31.61 24.34
C ILE A 3 -17.16 31.90 22.83
N ARG A 4 -17.52 33.12 22.44
CA ARG A 4 -17.53 33.53 21.02
C ARG A 4 -16.11 33.82 20.47
N ARG A 5 -15.13 34.11 21.32
CA ARG A 5 -13.73 34.31 20.93
C ARG A 5 -12.96 32.99 20.79
N ILE A 6 -13.35 31.96 21.53
CA ILE A 6 -12.76 30.61 21.43
C ILE A 6 -13.20 29.95 20.13
N PHE A 7 -14.45 30.17 19.69
CA PHE A 7 -14.96 29.65 18.41
C PHE A 7 -14.36 30.34 17.18
N LEU A 8 -13.91 31.60 17.29
CA LEU A 8 -13.26 32.32 16.18
C LEU A 8 -11.74 32.04 16.09
N LEU A 9 -11.09 31.59 17.17
CA LEU A 9 -9.67 31.20 17.16
C LEU A 9 -9.45 29.77 16.66
N LEU A 10 -10.50 28.92 16.66
CA LEU A 10 -10.48 27.60 16.07
C LEU A 10 -10.72 27.60 14.54
N MET A 11 -11.13 28.74 13.97
CA MET A 11 -11.43 28.84 12.53
C MET A 11 -10.31 29.45 11.69
N THR A 12 -9.17 29.83 12.24
CA THR A 12 -8.11 30.56 11.52
C THR A 12 -6.82 29.79 11.26
N ASN A 13 -6.77 28.49 11.56
CA ASN A 13 -5.65 27.62 11.18
C ASN A 13 -6.10 26.46 10.28
N ILE A 14 -6.94 26.75 9.28
CA ILE A 14 -7.12 25.83 8.17
C ILE A 14 -6.03 26.16 7.16
N SER A 15 -4.84 25.65 7.37
CA SER A 15 -3.86 25.51 6.30
C SER A 15 -4.47 24.58 5.26
N PHE A 16 -4.79 25.11 4.12
CA PHE A 16 -5.27 24.36 2.96
C PHE A 16 -4.15 23.47 2.42
N VAL A 17 -3.92 22.33 3.03
CA VAL A 17 -3.31 21.21 2.32
C VAL A 17 -4.43 20.65 1.44
N ILE A 18 -4.44 21.06 0.20
CA ILE A 18 -5.32 20.50 -0.83
C ILE A 18 -4.67 19.20 -1.30
N ALA A 19 -4.72 18.16 -0.49
CA ALA A 19 -4.57 16.81 -0.97
C ALA A 19 -5.88 16.43 -1.64
N SER A 20 -5.95 16.52 -2.96
CA SER A 20 -7.09 16.10 -3.76
C SER A 20 -6.89 14.64 -4.18
N ASN A 21 -6.89 13.73 -3.22
CA ASN A 21 -6.75 12.31 -3.48
C ASN A 21 -8.10 11.63 -3.27
N ALA A 22 -8.61 10.95 -4.28
CA ALA A 22 -9.91 10.30 -4.28
C ALA A 22 -9.80 8.77 -4.33
N GLN A 23 -8.60 8.21 -4.14
CA GLN A 23 -8.43 6.77 -3.98
C GLN A 23 -8.62 6.38 -2.52
N VAL A 24 -9.35 5.29 -2.26
CA VAL A 24 -9.56 4.71 -0.93
C VAL A 24 -8.23 4.58 -0.20
N TYR A 25 -7.24 4.06 -0.86
CA TYR A 25 -5.94 3.75 -0.30
C TYR A 25 -4.99 4.95 -0.23
N GLU A 26 -5.22 5.99 -1.03
CA GLU A 26 -4.51 7.26 -0.87
C GLU A 26 -4.87 7.97 0.44
N HIS A 27 -6.09 7.74 0.97
CA HIS A 27 -6.49 8.23 2.30
C HIS A 27 -5.99 7.35 3.45
N LEU A 28 -5.45 6.19 3.17
CA LEU A 28 -4.78 5.35 4.15
C LEU A 28 -3.28 5.65 4.23
N ARG A 29 -2.76 6.43 3.25
CA ARG A 29 -1.37 6.86 3.25
C ARG A 29 -1.15 7.97 4.28
N ASP A 30 -0.03 7.89 4.91
CA ASP A 30 0.53 8.93 5.77
C ASP A 30 1.40 9.82 4.87
N ASP A 31 0.77 10.79 4.19
CA ASP A 31 1.49 11.67 3.26
C ASP A 31 2.42 12.67 3.99
N ASP A 32 2.35 12.74 5.32
CA ASP A 32 3.03 13.74 6.13
C ASP A 32 4.10 13.13 7.04
N TYR A 33 5.12 12.50 6.44
CA TYR A 33 6.30 12.06 7.18
C TYR A 33 7.27 13.20 7.54
N TYR A 34 6.92 14.43 7.22
CA TYR A 34 7.64 15.61 7.70
C TYR A 34 7.14 16.01 9.08
N ILE A 35 8.08 16.12 10.02
CA ILE A 35 7.76 16.51 11.40
C ILE A 35 7.19 17.92 11.39
N ASP A 36 6.01 18.11 11.97
CA ASP A 36 5.46 19.42 12.22
C ASP A 36 6.36 20.17 13.19
N THR A 37 7.03 21.22 12.69
CA THR A 37 7.92 22.05 13.51
C THR A 37 7.20 22.78 14.63
N THR A 38 5.87 22.93 14.57
CA THR A 38 5.05 23.52 15.64
C THR A 38 4.78 22.55 16.79
N ALA A 39 4.97 21.26 16.55
CA ALA A 39 4.81 20.19 17.52
C ALA A 39 6.09 19.88 18.32
N GLU A 40 7.13 20.71 18.23
CA GLU A 40 8.37 20.56 19.02
C GLU A 40 8.05 20.52 20.52
N LYS A 41 8.68 19.58 21.25
CA LYS A 41 8.50 19.32 22.68
C LYS A 41 7.05 19.01 23.07
N THR A 42 6.31 18.38 22.17
CA THR A 42 4.95 17.90 22.46
C THR A 42 4.92 16.40 22.66
N LEU A 43 4.07 15.99 23.59
CA LEU A 43 3.61 14.61 23.76
C LEU A 43 2.14 14.57 23.36
N SER A 44 1.80 13.72 22.39
CA SER A 44 0.44 13.50 21.93
C SER A 44 0.04 12.02 21.98
N VAL A 45 -1.23 11.75 21.87
CA VAL A 45 -1.78 10.41 21.65
C VAL A 45 -2.62 10.47 20.39
N GLU A 46 -2.34 9.59 19.47
CA GLU A 46 -3.15 9.36 18.28
C GLU A 46 -3.85 8.01 18.37
N ILE A 47 -5.08 7.94 17.88
CA ILE A 47 -5.82 6.70 17.72
C ILE A 47 -6.22 6.62 16.25
N ASP A 48 -5.54 5.80 15.47
CA ASP A 48 -5.94 5.53 14.10
C ASP A 48 -6.74 4.22 14.07
N ALA A 49 -7.96 4.29 13.60
CA ALA A 49 -8.87 3.14 13.57
C ALA A 49 -9.61 3.09 12.24
N LEU A 50 -9.64 1.92 11.63
CA LEU A 50 -10.32 1.64 10.38
C LEU A 50 -11.23 0.43 10.53
N THR A 51 -12.52 0.60 10.32
CA THR A 51 -13.44 -0.52 10.11
C THR A 51 -13.73 -0.64 8.62
N PHE A 52 -13.79 -1.87 8.14
CA PHE A 52 -13.95 -2.13 6.71
C PHE A 52 -14.75 -3.41 6.46
N PHE A 53 -15.36 -3.44 5.30
CA PHE A 53 -15.91 -4.63 4.69
C PHE A 53 -15.48 -4.63 3.22
N ARG A 54 -14.86 -5.71 2.79
CA ARG A 54 -14.53 -5.95 1.39
C ARG A 54 -15.05 -7.30 0.95
N ASP A 55 -15.62 -7.35 -0.24
CA ASP A 55 -16.11 -8.56 -0.85
C ASP A 55 -15.53 -8.70 -2.26
N ASN A 56 -14.81 -9.79 -2.47
CA ASN A 56 -14.15 -10.13 -3.72
C ASN A 56 -14.86 -11.32 -4.37
N GLU A 57 -15.81 -11.01 -5.25
CA GLU A 57 -16.57 -11.98 -6.03
C GLU A 57 -15.75 -12.43 -7.24
N TYR A 58 -14.71 -13.21 -6.96
CA TYR A 58 -13.81 -13.73 -7.98
C TYR A 58 -14.23 -15.13 -8.41
N ASN A 59 -14.81 -15.25 -9.60
CA ASN A 59 -14.99 -16.51 -10.28
C ASN A 59 -13.77 -16.78 -11.18
N SER A 60 -12.61 -16.84 -10.58
CA SER A 60 -11.34 -16.83 -11.28
C SER A 60 -10.57 -18.14 -11.14
N SER A 61 -9.87 -18.51 -12.21
CA SER A 61 -8.84 -19.55 -12.20
C SER A 61 -7.52 -19.03 -11.61
N LEU A 62 -7.33 -17.71 -11.54
CA LEU A 62 -6.12 -17.10 -10.99
C LEU A 62 -6.14 -17.05 -9.46
N THR A 63 -7.27 -16.76 -8.84
CA THR A 63 -7.42 -16.61 -7.39
C THR A 63 -8.82 -16.98 -6.92
N LYS A 64 -8.97 -17.22 -5.62
CA LYS A 64 -10.29 -17.47 -5.01
C LYS A 64 -10.95 -16.16 -4.63
N GLY A 65 -12.28 -16.13 -4.68
CA GLY A 65 -13.09 -15.09 -4.05
C GLY A 65 -13.08 -15.23 -2.53
N TYR A 66 -13.27 -14.13 -1.82
CA TYR A 66 -13.30 -14.06 -0.34
C TYR A 66 -13.92 -12.75 0.11
N SER A 67 -14.52 -12.75 1.30
CA SER A 67 -14.97 -11.55 1.99
C SER A 67 -14.05 -11.24 3.15
N LEU A 68 -13.81 -9.98 3.40
CA LEU A 68 -12.88 -9.48 4.41
C LEU A 68 -13.56 -8.40 5.26
N PRO A 69 -14.39 -8.79 6.27
CA PRO A 69 -14.90 -7.87 7.27
C PRO A 69 -13.88 -7.72 8.39
N GLY A 70 -13.56 -6.49 8.78
CA GLY A 70 -12.56 -6.31 9.82
C GLY A 70 -12.49 -4.91 10.39
N LEU A 71 -11.67 -4.83 11.41
CA LEU A 71 -11.26 -3.61 12.07
C LEU A 71 -9.77 -3.70 12.36
N TRP A 72 -9.01 -2.65 12.05
CA TRP A 72 -7.73 -2.47 12.72
C TRP A 72 -7.74 -1.17 13.54
N ILE A 73 -6.97 -1.16 14.62
CA ILE A 73 -6.80 -0.02 15.50
C ILE A 73 -5.34 0.09 15.92
N ASN A 74 -4.79 1.30 15.77
CA ASN A 74 -3.42 1.65 16.11
C ASN A 74 -3.40 2.86 17.07
N PRO A 75 -3.55 2.62 18.38
CA PRO A 75 -3.33 3.66 19.38
C PRO A 75 -1.83 3.81 19.66
N LYS A 76 -1.32 5.03 19.59
CA LYS A 76 0.09 5.34 19.81
C LYS A 76 0.29 6.64 20.56
N ALA A 77 1.32 6.67 21.39
CA ALA A 77 1.87 7.87 21.97
C ALA A 77 2.97 8.40 21.05
N GLU A 78 2.98 9.70 20.80
CA GLU A 78 3.90 10.38 19.92
C GLU A 78 4.67 11.44 20.70
N TYR A 79 5.98 11.52 20.51
CA TYR A 79 6.82 12.50 21.14
C TYR A 79 7.80 13.13 20.16
N ASN A 80 7.77 14.46 20.06
CA ASN A 80 8.68 15.24 19.25
C ASN A 80 9.68 15.97 20.15
N PRO A 81 10.87 15.39 20.48
CA PRO A 81 11.85 16.06 21.34
C PRO A 81 12.38 17.35 20.74
N ASN A 82 12.41 17.44 19.42
CA ASN A 82 12.80 18.62 18.65
C ASN A 82 12.17 18.57 17.25
N ASN A 83 12.44 19.55 16.42
CA ASN A 83 11.90 19.66 15.07
C ASN A 83 12.53 18.71 14.03
N LYS A 84 13.36 17.76 14.44
CA LYS A 84 14.04 16.79 13.56
C LYS A 84 13.81 15.36 13.96
N VAL A 85 13.32 15.10 15.16
CA VAL A 85 13.14 13.76 15.70
C VAL A 85 11.69 13.55 16.09
N HIS A 86 11.11 12.44 15.68
CA HIS A 86 9.78 11.98 16.03
C HIS A 86 9.85 10.54 16.52
N LEU A 87 9.18 10.26 17.62
CA LEU A 87 9.14 8.95 18.26
C LEU A 87 7.69 8.52 18.46
N GLU A 88 7.39 7.29 18.13
CA GLU A 88 6.07 6.67 18.37
C GLU A 88 6.23 5.39 19.17
N LEU A 89 5.27 5.12 20.05
CA LEU A 89 5.15 3.88 20.80
C LEU A 89 3.68 3.52 21.00
N GLY A 90 3.30 2.28 20.65
CA GLY A 90 1.92 1.82 20.74
C GLY A 90 1.78 0.35 20.39
N PHE A 91 0.66 0.00 19.81
CA PHE A 91 0.40 -1.31 19.24
C PHE A 91 -0.54 -1.20 18.04
N ASN A 92 -0.51 -2.20 17.18
CA ASN A 92 -1.50 -2.38 16.13
C ASN A 92 -2.30 -3.65 16.41
N ALA A 93 -3.62 -3.56 16.38
CA ALA A 93 -4.51 -4.69 16.54
C ALA A 93 -5.39 -4.83 15.31
N ILE A 94 -5.41 -6.02 14.70
CA ILE A 94 -6.26 -6.38 13.58
C ILE A 94 -7.25 -7.42 14.04
N ILE A 95 -8.54 -7.19 13.78
CA ILE A 95 -9.63 -8.05 14.18
C ILE A 95 -10.47 -8.39 12.96
N TYR A 96 -10.63 -9.68 12.68
CA TYR A 96 -11.49 -10.20 11.64
C TYR A 96 -12.62 -11.05 12.24
N GLU A 97 -13.76 -11.02 11.57
CA GLU A 97 -14.90 -11.85 11.90
C GLU A 97 -15.38 -12.57 10.65
N GLY A 98 -15.29 -13.91 10.64
CA GLY A 98 -15.77 -14.73 9.54
C GLY A 98 -15.00 -14.66 8.23
N ALA A 99 -13.85 -14.00 8.19
CA ALA A 99 -13.05 -13.87 6.97
C ALA A 99 -12.36 -15.17 6.59
N ASN A 100 -12.25 -15.43 5.29
CA ASN A 100 -11.42 -16.49 4.74
C ASN A 100 -9.93 -16.14 4.82
N LYS A 101 -9.09 -17.16 4.65
CA LYS A 101 -7.65 -16.95 4.49
C LYS A 101 -7.38 -15.95 3.37
N TYR A 102 -6.52 -14.98 3.66
CA TYR A 102 -6.01 -14.09 2.60
C TYR A 102 -5.28 -14.91 1.53
N PRO A 103 -5.62 -14.76 0.24
CA PRO A 103 -5.14 -15.67 -0.80
C PRO A 103 -3.71 -15.40 -1.26
N ASN A 104 -3.02 -14.39 -0.71
CA ASN A 104 -1.67 -14.06 -1.13
C ASN A 104 -0.67 -15.06 -0.55
N TYR A 105 -0.07 -15.90 -1.41
CA TYR A 105 0.92 -16.90 -1.03
C TYR A 105 2.19 -16.29 -0.40
N ALA A 106 2.51 -15.03 -0.68
CA ALA A 106 3.66 -14.35 -0.10
C ALA A 106 3.61 -14.26 1.43
N TYR A 107 2.42 -14.41 2.02
CA TYR A 107 2.21 -14.40 3.46
C TYR A 107 1.92 -15.79 4.06
N HIS A 108 1.78 -16.84 3.25
CA HIS A 108 1.42 -18.16 3.75
C HIS A 108 2.45 -18.76 4.72
N ASP A 109 3.71 -18.39 4.56
CA ASP A 109 4.83 -18.93 5.35
C ASP A 109 5.31 -17.99 6.45
N ILE A 110 4.71 -16.80 6.57
CA ILE A 110 5.04 -15.89 7.65
C ILE A 110 4.48 -16.44 8.96
N SER A 111 5.33 -16.53 9.98
CA SER A 111 4.99 -17.21 11.24
C SER A 111 3.75 -16.65 11.94
N THR A 112 3.53 -15.35 11.87
CA THR A 112 2.36 -14.66 12.44
C THR A 112 1.07 -14.97 11.69
N TRP A 113 1.16 -15.50 10.46
CA TRP A 113 0.04 -15.73 9.57
C TRP A 113 -0.24 -17.23 9.36
N LYS A 114 0.05 -18.06 10.33
CA LYS A 114 -0.23 -19.50 10.27
C LYS A 114 -1.65 -19.87 10.69
N GLY A 115 -2.24 -20.79 9.95
CA GLY A 115 -3.46 -21.48 10.35
C GLY A 115 -4.74 -20.67 10.28
N ASN A 116 -5.62 -20.85 11.24
CA ASN A 116 -6.98 -20.31 11.28
C ASN A 116 -7.08 -18.94 11.96
N GLN A 117 -5.97 -18.31 12.26
CA GLN A 117 -5.97 -17.03 12.99
C GLN A 117 -6.67 -15.88 12.27
N TYR A 118 -6.96 -16.03 11.00
CA TYR A 118 -7.70 -15.05 10.21
C TYR A 118 -9.21 -15.25 10.19
N GLN A 119 -9.71 -16.31 10.76
CA GLN A 119 -11.14 -16.61 10.71
C GLN A 119 -11.88 -16.02 11.88
N SER A 120 -11.20 -15.77 12.97
CA SER A 120 -11.75 -15.12 14.17
C SER A 120 -10.63 -14.75 15.13
N GLY A 121 -10.80 -13.67 15.88
CA GLY A 121 -9.86 -13.25 16.90
C GLY A 121 -9.18 -11.93 16.64
N ALA A 122 -8.25 -11.58 17.51
CA ALA A 122 -7.44 -10.37 17.41
C ALA A 122 -5.97 -10.74 17.21
N HIS A 123 -5.33 -10.12 16.22
CA HIS A 123 -3.89 -10.17 16.03
C HIS A 123 -3.30 -8.84 16.50
N ILE A 124 -2.43 -8.89 17.51
CA ILE A 124 -1.88 -7.70 18.14
C ILE A 124 -0.36 -7.75 18.02
N VAL A 125 0.22 -6.69 17.44
CA VAL A 125 1.66 -6.51 17.30
C VAL A 125 2.11 -5.22 17.95
N PRO A 126 3.32 -5.14 18.53
CA PRO A 126 3.86 -3.90 19.05
C PRO A 126 4.07 -2.89 17.93
N TRP A 127 3.96 -1.61 18.27
CA TRP A 127 4.27 -0.49 17.39
C TRP A 127 5.34 0.37 18.02
N PHE A 128 6.40 0.62 17.28
CA PHE A 128 7.39 1.65 17.61
C PHE A 128 7.98 2.24 16.34
N ARG A 129 8.20 3.55 16.35
CA ARG A 129 8.88 4.26 15.27
C ARG A 129 9.85 5.26 15.85
N ALA A 130 11.05 5.31 15.31
CA ALA A 130 12.01 6.38 15.52
C ALA A 130 12.33 7.00 14.16
N GLN A 131 12.10 8.31 14.05
CA GLN A 131 12.26 9.05 12.80
C GLN A 131 13.19 10.23 13.01
N ALA A 132 14.07 10.45 12.02
CA ALA A 132 14.95 11.60 11.98
C ALA A 132 14.88 12.30 10.63
N ASN A 133 14.57 13.60 10.64
CA ASN A 133 14.36 14.40 9.44
C ASN A 133 15.48 15.41 9.22
N THR A 134 15.87 15.55 7.99
CA THR A 134 16.61 16.72 7.47
C THR A 134 15.68 17.54 6.59
N LYS A 135 16.22 18.55 5.90
CA LYS A 135 15.43 19.36 4.96
C LYS A 135 14.85 18.53 3.78
N HIS A 136 15.54 17.50 3.35
CA HIS A 136 15.22 16.76 2.13
C HIS A 136 15.20 15.24 2.34
N SER A 137 15.45 14.76 3.54
CA SER A 137 15.45 13.32 3.81
C SER A 137 14.85 13.00 5.16
N CYS A 138 14.19 11.86 5.20
CA CYS A 138 13.63 11.25 6.39
C CYS A 138 14.20 9.85 6.53
N LEU A 139 14.69 9.53 7.72
CA LEU A 139 15.20 8.23 8.12
C LEU A 139 14.24 7.64 9.13
N VAL A 140 13.79 6.41 8.91
CA VAL A 140 12.82 5.73 9.78
C VAL A 140 13.38 4.38 10.22
N LEU A 141 13.23 4.09 11.50
CA LEU A 141 13.55 2.80 12.13
C LEU A 141 12.33 2.29 12.91
N GLY A 142 12.08 1.00 12.88
CA GLY A 142 10.93 0.34 13.49
C GLY A 142 9.78 0.23 12.51
N ASN A 143 8.56 0.60 12.87
CA ASN A 143 7.45 0.61 11.93
C ASN A 143 7.65 1.70 10.89
N ILE A 144 7.87 1.29 9.65
CA ILE A 144 8.10 2.18 8.51
C ILE A 144 6.80 2.71 7.93
N TYR A 145 6.86 3.68 7.03
CA TYR A 145 5.73 4.10 6.20
C TYR A 145 5.52 3.07 5.10
N GLY A 146 4.89 1.95 5.46
CA GLY A 146 4.71 0.77 4.63
C GLY A 146 3.45 0.78 3.77
N GLY A 147 3.23 -0.32 3.07
CA GLY A 147 2.04 -0.53 2.27
C GLY A 147 1.86 0.47 1.14
N SER A 148 0.69 1.06 1.04
CA SER A 148 0.38 2.06 0.01
C SER A 148 1.20 3.35 0.12
N ASN A 149 1.87 3.61 1.27
CA ASN A 149 2.79 4.75 1.42
C ASN A 149 4.00 4.66 0.49
N HIS A 150 4.42 3.47 0.12
CA HIS A 150 5.49 3.28 -0.86
C HIS A 150 5.13 3.74 -2.27
N MET A 151 3.88 4.13 -2.52
CA MET A 151 3.36 4.59 -3.82
C MET A 151 3.66 3.62 -4.97
N LEU A 152 3.75 2.34 -4.67
CA LEU A 152 3.91 1.31 -5.69
C LEU A 152 2.66 1.22 -6.56
N SER A 153 2.86 0.83 -7.80
CA SER A 153 1.73 0.57 -8.68
C SER A 153 1.03 -0.74 -8.30
N GLU A 154 -0.25 -0.85 -8.61
CA GLU A 154 -1.08 -1.99 -8.21
C GLU A 154 -0.63 -3.34 -8.78
N ASP A 155 0.07 -3.30 -9.89
CA ASP A 155 0.75 -4.44 -10.49
C ASP A 155 1.93 -4.91 -9.63
N MET A 156 2.42 -4.05 -8.71
CA MET A 156 3.52 -4.33 -7.79
C MET A 156 3.04 -4.53 -6.35
N TYR A 157 2.03 -3.77 -5.92
CA TYR A 157 1.45 -3.83 -4.59
C TYR A 157 -0.07 -3.66 -4.65
N ASN A 158 -0.81 -4.66 -4.20
CA ASN A 158 -2.26 -4.59 -4.05
C ASN A 158 -2.59 -3.88 -2.73
N SER A 159 -3.13 -2.70 -2.84
CA SER A 159 -3.51 -1.85 -1.70
C SER A 159 -4.54 -2.47 -0.73
N GLU A 160 -5.22 -3.54 -1.13
CA GLU A 160 -6.05 -4.32 -0.20
C GLU A 160 -5.24 -4.92 0.95
N GLN A 161 -3.94 -5.12 0.77
CA GLN A 161 -3.05 -5.60 1.84
C GLN A 161 -2.97 -4.63 3.02
N ASP A 162 -3.21 -3.33 2.83
CA ASP A 162 -3.29 -2.36 3.92
C ASP A 162 -4.42 -2.66 4.91
N LEU A 163 -5.42 -3.45 4.50
CA LEU A 163 -6.51 -3.90 5.37
C LEU A 163 -6.13 -5.13 6.19
N SER A 164 -5.18 -5.94 5.74
CA SER A 164 -4.97 -7.32 6.23
C SER A 164 -3.53 -7.66 6.59
N ALA A 165 -2.54 -6.95 6.08
CA ALA A 165 -1.14 -7.21 6.40
C ALA A 165 -0.75 -6.58 7.74
N ASP A 166 0.26 -7.19 8.38
CA ASP A 166 0.94 -6.57 9.51
C ASP A 166 1.62 -5.26 9.06
N PRO A 167 1.69 -4.26 9.94
CA PRO A 167 2.48 -3.07 9.68
C PRO A 167 3.93 -3.43 9.37
N GLU A 168 4.46 -2.88 8.30
CA GLU A 168 5.84 -3.12 7.89
C GLU A 168 6.83 -2.62 8.93
N MET A 169 7.86 -3.42 9.22
CA MET A 169 8.88 -3.11 10.24
C MET A 169 10.28 -3.28 9.66
N GLY A 170 11.15 -2.29 9.92
CA GLY A 170 12.52 -2.35 9.48
C GLY A 170 13.20 -0.99 9.42
N PHE A 171 13.70 -0.65 8.24
CA PHE A 171 14.44 0.58 7.97
C PHE A 171 13.97 1.20 6.67
N GLN A 172 13.80 2.53 6.64
CA GLN A 172 13.37 3.27 5.45
C GLN A 172 14.10 4.58 5.32
N VAL A 173 14.43 4.94 4.09
CA VAL A 173 14.97 6.24 3.71
C VAL A 173 14.05 6.86 2.67
N LEU A 174 13.53 8.04 2.99
CA LEU A 174 12.74 8.87 2.10
C LEU A 174 13.56 10.11 1.73
N ILE A 175 13.60 10.46 0.45
CA ILE A 175 14.31 11.65 -0.05
C ILE A 175 13.38 12.40 -1.00
N ASP A 176 13.22 13.72 -0.77
CA ASP A 176 12.39 14.58 -1.60
C ASP A 176 13.12 15.82 -2.06
N TYR A 177 13.16 15.96 -3.37
CA TYR A 177 13.56 17.17 -4.09
C TYR A 177 12.46 17.57 -5.10
N ASP A 178 12.51 18.77 -5.60
CA ASP A 178 11.50 19.27 -6.56
C ASP A 178 11.30 18.38 -7.79
N TYR A 179 12.35 17.67 -8.22
CA TYR A 179 12.34 16.83 -9.43
C TYR A 179 12.58 15.34 -9.16
N TRP A 180 12.80 14.96 -7.93
CA TRP A 180 13.13 13.59 -7.58
C TRP A 180 12.61 13.22 -6.20
N HIS A 181 11.86 12.13 -6.15
CA HIS A 181 11.45 11.44 -4.95
C HIS A 181 12.09 10.04 -4.92
N LEU A 182 12.58 9.64 -3.76
CA LEU A 182 13.07 8.29 -3.51
C LEU A 182 12.50 7.78 -2.20
N ASP A 183 11.92 6.60 -2.25
CA ASP A 183 11.60 5.76 -1.11
C ASP A 183 12.35 4.43 -1.26
N THR A 184 13.15 4.06 -0.28
CA THR A 184 13.84 2.78 -0.23
C THR A 184 13.78 2.22 1.18
N TRP A 185 13.47 0.93 1.27
CA TRP A 185 13.21 0.29 2.56
C TRP A 185 13.61 -1.17 2.59
N ILE A 186 13.74 -1.68 3.81
CA ILE A 186 13.72 -3.09 4.11
C ILE A 186 12.57 -3.35 5.09
N ASN A 187 11.70 -4.29 4.75
CA ASN A 187 10.64 -4.80 5.60
C ASN A 187 11.01 -6.21 6.06
N TRP A 188 11.22 -6.39 7.36
CA TRP A 188 11.55 -7.67 7.96
C TRP A 188 10.25 -8.38 8.35
N GLN A 189 9.81 -9.30 7.52
CA GLN A 189 8.49 -9.92 7.63
C GLN A 189 8.49 -11.09 8.62
N SER A 190 9.61 -11.82 8.73
CA SER A 190 9.76 -12.94 9.66
C SER A 190 11.22 -13.13 10.00
N TYR A 191 11.54 -13.21 11.28
CA TYR A 191 12.85 -13.64 11.78
C TYR A 191 12.74 -15.07 12.32
N ILE A 192 13.86 -15.76 12.48
CA ILE A 192 13.91 -17.11 12.99
C ILE A 192 14.86 -17.22 14.18
N PHE A 193 14.55 -18.15 15.08
CA PHE A 193 15.49 -18.74 16.04
C PHE A 193 15.97 -20.08 15.52
N GLU A 194 17.05 -20.59 16.09
CA GLU A 194 17.55 -21.91 15.80
C GLU A 194 16.44 -22.97 15.97
N GLU A 195 16.32 -23.87 14.98
CA GLU A 195 15.30 -24.92 14.89
C GLU A 195 13.88 -24.50 14.61
N ASP A 196 13.61 -23.23 14.27
CA ASP A 196 12.28 -22.80 13.83
C ASP A 196 11.85 -23.54 12.54
N SER A 197 10.54 -23.76 12.41
CA SER A 197 9.93 -24.52 11.31
C SER A 197 9.47 -23.65 10.13
N HIS A 198 9.92 -22.41 10.06
CA HIS A 198 9.65 -21.49 8.95
C HIS A 198 10.95 -20.82 8.49
N GLN A 199 10.94 -20.22 7.33
CA GLN A 199 12.09 -19.48 6.81
C GLN A 199 12.04 -18.02 7.24
N GLU A 200 13.20 -17.45 7.56
CA GLU A 200 13.37 -16.02 7.60
C GLU A 200 12.86 -15.39 6.30
N THR A 201 12.21 -14.25 6.39
CA THR A 201 11.67 -13.56 5.21
C THR A 201 11.80 -12.06 5.38
N PHE A 202 12.39 -11.41 4.40
CA PHE A 202 12.41 -9.97 4.30
C PHE A 202 12.22 -9.49 2.86
N THR A 203 11.75 -8.27 2.71
CA THR A 203 11.58 -7.60 1.42
C THR A 203 12.36 -6.30 1.40
N VAL A 204 13.17 -6.12 0.36
CA VAL A 204 13.79 -4.83 0.03
C VAL A 204 12.99 -4.19 -1.08
N GLY A 205 12.65 -2.92 -0.91
CA GLY A 205 11.93 -2.17 -1.93
C GLY A 205 12.58 -0.85 -2.28
N ILE A 206 12.29 -0.40 -3.48
CA ILE A 206 12.65 0.92 -3.98
C ILE A 206 11.52 1.48 -4.85
N ASN A 207 11.17 2.74 -4.61
CA ASN A 207 10.36 3.54 -5.51
C ASN A 207 11.06 4.87 -5.76
N SER A 208 11.48 5.11 -6.99
CA SER A 208 12.12 6.35 -7.42
C SER A 208 11.27 7.03 -8.48
N ILE A 209 10.84 8.26 -8.23
CA ILE A 209 10.02 9.03 -9.15
C ILE A 209 10.81 10.24 -9.64
N HIS A 210 11.10 10.28 -10.93
CA HIS A 210 11.75 11.42 -11.56
C HIS A 210 10.73 12.27 -12.30
N ARG A 211 10.64 13.55 -11.97
CA ARG A 211 9.81 14.54 -12.65
C ARG A 211 10.61 15.28 -13.71
N TRP A 212 10.08 15.32 -14.93
CA TRP A 212 10.78 15.87 -16.09
C TRP A 212 10.52 17.37 -16.29
N ASN A 213 9.47 17.91 -15.72
CA ASN A 213 9.08 19.29 -15.95
C ASN A 213 8.79 20.05 -14.66
N ASN A 214 8.61 21.36 -14.75
CA ASN A 214 8.42 22.23 -13.61
C ASN A 214 7.15 21.85 -12.82
N LYS A 215 7.26 21.86 -11.48
CA LYS A 215 6.17 21.56 -10.56
C LYS A 215 4.95 22.47 -10.68
N ASN A 216 5.11 23.68 -11.25
CA ASN A 216 4.02 24.63 -11.46
C ASN A 216 3.32 24.46 -12.83
N SER A 217 3.74 23.50 -13.64
CA SER A 217 3.11 23.20 -14.92
C SER A 217 1.72 22.60 -14.72
N LYS A 218 0.80 22.84 -15.67
CA LYS A 218 -0.48 22.11 -15.67
C LYS A 218 -0.30 20.64 -16.06
N LEU A 219 0.65 20.35 -16.92
CA LEU A 219 1.03 18.98 -17.29
C LEU A 219 2.28 18.59 -16.50
N HIS A 220 2.23 17.47 -15.79
CA HIS A 220 3.37 16.86 -15.11
C HIS A 220 3.72 15.55 -15.81
N ILE A 221 4.94 15.42 -16.24
CA ILE A 221 5.48 14.18 -16.82
C ILE A 221 6.49 13.63 -15.83
N TYR A 222 6.34 12.36 -15.45
CA TYR A 222 7.24 11.71 -14.50
C TYR A 222 7.45 10.23 -14.84
N THR A 223 8.59 9.72 -14.44
CA THR A 223 9.00 8.33 -14.60
C THR A 223 9.14 7.67 -13.24
N PRO A 224 8.21 6.78 -12.84
CA PRO A 224 8.42 5.89 -11.72
C PRO A 224 9.33 4.73 -12.13
N ILE A 225 10.28 4.40 -11.26
CA ILE A 225 11.12 3.20 -11.32
C ILE A 225 10.93 2.48 -9.99
N GLN A 226 10.42 1.26 -10.02
CA GLN A 226 10.03 0.51 -8.84
C GLN A 226 10.65 -0.87 -8.86
N ALA A 227 11.10 -1.37 -7.72
CA ALA A 227 11.57 -2.73 -7.56
C ALA A 227 11.23 -3.26 -6.18
N LEU A 228 10.96 -4.57 -6.11
CA LEU A 228 10.77 -5.36 -4.91
C LEU A 228 11.62 -6.61 -5.02
N ILE A 229 12.35 -6.94 -3.97
CA ILE A 229 13.16 -8.14 -3.84
C ILE A 229 12.76 -8.81 -2.53
N GLN A 230 12.17 -9.99 -2.60
CA GLN A 230 11.87 -10.81 -1.44
C GLN A 230 12.88 -11.93 -1.33
N HIS A 231 13.47 -12.06 -0.15
CA HIS A 231 14.38 -13.14 0.20
C HIS A 231 13.78 -14.01 1.29
N ARG A 232 13.94 -15.33 1.17
CA ARG A 232 13.48 -16.32 2.14
C ARG A 232 14.55 -17.38 2.38
N GLY A 233 14.78 -17.71 3.63
CA GLY A 233 15.74 -18.72 4.05
C GLY A 233 17.18 -18.23 4.07
N GLY A 234 18.11 -19.15 4.25
CA GLY A 234 19.55 -18.87 4.38
C GLY A 234 20.06 -18.91 5.80
N GLU A 235 19.19 -18.95 6.79
CA GLU A 235 19.50 -19.14 8.20
C GLU A 235 19.29 -20.61 8.63
N GLN A 236 19.50 -20.88 9.89
CA GLN A 236 19.35 -22.22 10.48
C GLN A 236 17.89 -22.58 10.75
N ASP A 237 17.14 -22.84 9.70
CA ASP A 237 15.77 -23.34 9.80
C ASP A 237 15.73 -24.89 9.65
N THR A 238 14.60 -25.48 10.07
CA THR A 238 14.36 -26.91 9.93
C THR A 238 13.55 -27.26 8.68
N THR A 239 13.34 -26.31 7.78
CA THR A 239 12.56 -26.54 6.56
C THR A 239 13.42 -27.28 5.51
N SER A 240 12.75 -28.06 4.68
CA SER A 240 13.38 -28.68 3.50
C SER A 240 13.46 -27.74 2.29
N MET A 241 12.93 -26.55 2.41
CA MET A 241 12.93 -25.57 1.34
C MET A 241 14.27 -24.86 1.26
N GLY A 242 14.89 -24.85 0.08
CA GLY A 242 16.09 -24.06 -0.17
C GLY A 242 15.82 -22.54 -0.15
N VAL A 243 16.88 -21.77 -0.22
CA VAL A 243 16.81 -20.30 -0.33
C VAL A 243 15.97 -19.89 -1.54
N GLN A 244 15.11 -18.91 -1.34
CA GLN A 244 14.27 -18.34 -2.38
C GLN A 244 14.55 -16.84 -2.53
N THR A 245 14.81 -16.38 -3.74
CA THR A 245 14.96 -14.95 -4.03
C THR A 245 14.14 -14.58 -5.24
N LEU A 246 13.11 -13.77 -5.00
CA LEU A 246 12.09 -13.37 -5.97
C LEU A 246 12.12 -11.86 -6.18
N MET A 247 11.99 -11.42 -7.42
CA MET A 247 12.08 -10.00 -7.78
C MET A 247 10.94 -9.58 -8.68
N ASN A 248 10.38 -8.41 -8.41
CA ASN A 248 9.56 -7.66 -9.36
C ASN A 248 10.17 -6.30 -9.64
N GLY A 249 10.00 -5.81 -10.86
CA GLY A 249 10.41 -4.48 -11.23
C GLY A 249 9.42 -3.84 -12.20
N SER A 250 9.32 -2.52 -12.15
CA SER A 250 8.57 -1.75 -13.12
C SER A 250 9.28 -0.44 -13.47
N ILE A 251 9.09 -0.02 -14.71
CA ILE A 251 9.47 1.32 -15.19
C ILE A 251 8.31 1.86 -16.01
N GLY A 252 7.98 3.14 -15.83
CA GLY A 252 6.86 3.75 -16.52
C GLY A 252 7.09 5.18 -16.96
N ILE A 253 6.14 5.68 -17.74
CA ILE A 253 5.96 7.09 -18.03
C ILE A 253 4.53 7.44 -17.70
N ASN A 254 4.37 8.46 -16.86
CA ASN A 254 3.08 8.99 -16.45
C ASN A 254 2.96 10.45 -16.90
N ALA A 255 1.76 10.81 -17.34
CA ALA A 255 1.41 12.17 -17.70
C ALA A 255 0.15 12.58 -16.90
N LEU A 256 0.32 13.48 -15.93
CA LEU A 256 -0.76 14.03 -15.12
C LEU A 256 -1.09 15.45 -15.60
N TYR A 257 -2.34 15.69 -15.98
CA TYR A 257 -2.83 16.99 -16.41
C TYR A 257 -3.82 17.56 -15.40
N ASN A 258 -3.48 18.71 -14.82
CA ASN A 258 -4.36 19.47 -13.93
C ASN A 258 -5.40 20.24 -14.74
N VAL A 259 -6.68 19.94 -14.53
CA VAL A 259 -7.81 20.52 -15.27
C VAL A 259 -8.47 21.62 -14.44
N ASP A 260 -8.63 22.82 -14.98
CA ASP A 260 -9.36 23.93 -14.34
C ASP A 260 -10.89 23.78 -14.55
N CYS A 261 -11.46 22.70 -14.00
CA CYS A 261 -12.90 22.45 -14.09
C CYS A 261 -13.46 22.07 -12.70
N LYS A 262 -14.71 22.48 -12.41
CA LYS A 262 -15.33 22.16 -11.13
C LYS A 262 -15.53 20.66 -10.94
N ALA A 263 -15.91 19.95 -11.99
CA ALA A 263 -16.20 18.52 -11.93
C ALA A 263 -14.95 17.65 -12.12
N LEU A 264 -14.08 17.99 -13.05
CA LEU A 264 -12.87 17.24 -13.37
C LEU A 264 -11.65 18.01 -12.88
N LYS A 265 -10.84 17.40 -12.00
CA LYS A 265 -9.67 18.03 -11.37
C LYS A 265 -8.36 17.64 -12.04
N LYS A 266 -8.20 16.36 -12.30
CA LYS A 266 -6.96 15.79 -12.88
C LYS A 266 -7.32 14.68 -13.86
N LEU A 267 -6.51 14.55 -14.89
CA LEU A 267 -6.43 13.38 -15.77
C LEU A 267 -5.02 12.82 -15.70
N GLU A 268 -4.90 11.52 -15.62
CA GLU A 268 -3.61 10.85 -15.62
C GLU A 268 -3.60 9.73 -16.64
N PHE A 269 -2.50 9.62 -17.38
CA PHE A 269 -2.20 8.52 -18.29
C PHE A 269 -0.90 7.86 -17.83
N SER A 270 -0.87 6.53 -17.82
CA SER A 270 0.28 5.75 -17.38
C SER A 270 0.55 4.62 -18.36
N LEU A 271 1.80 4.48 -18.75
CA LEU A 271 2.31 3.31 -19.47
C LEU A 271 3.49 2.73 -18.69
N LYS A 272 3.45 1.43 -18.40
CA LYS A 272 4.46 0.73 -17.64
C LYS A 272 4.90 -0.56 -18.32
N ALA A 273 6.18 -0.86 -18.20
CA ALA A 273 6.74 -2.18 -18.44
C ALA A 273 7.05 -2.83 -17.08
N LEU A 274 6.73 -4.10 -16.97
CA LEU A 274 6.82 -4.90 -15.74
C LEU A 274 7.72 -6.10 -15.98
N GLY A 275 8.49 -6.50 -14.98
CA GLY A 275 9.33 -7.69 -15.01
C GLY A 275 9.21 -8.50 -13.73
N CYS A 276 9.37 -9.82 -13.84
CA CYS A 276 9.56 -10.70 -12.72
C CYS A 276 10.78 -11.59 -12.95
N PHE A 277 11.50 -11.89 -11.89
CA PHE A 277 12.71 -12.72 -11.94
C PHE A 277 12.84 -13.53 -10.64
N GLN A 278 13.12 -14.81 -10.76
CA GLN A 278 13.47 -15.70 -9.67
C GLN A 278 14.95 -16.07 -9.82
N GLU A 279 15.77 -15.55 -8.90
CA GLU A 279 17.22 -15.80 -8.92
C GLU A 279 17.54 -17.16 -8.32
N SER A 280 16.89 -17.50 -7.21
CA SER A 280 17.07 -18.77 -6.51
C SER A 280 15.73 -19.35 -6.08
N GLY A 281 15.70 -20.68 -5.92
CA GLY A 281 14.52 -21.42 -5.51
C GLY A 281 13.62 -21.84 -6.68
N GLU A 282 12.46 -22.41 -6.32
CA GLU A 282 11.51 -23.03 -7.25
C GLU A 282 10.06 -22.63 -6.93
N LEU A 283 9.82 -21.50 -6.24
CA LEU A 283 8.48 -21.06 -5.90
C LEU A 283 7.67 -20.66 -7.14
N TRP A 284 8.32 -20.08 -8.13
CA TRP A 284 7.70 -19.73 -9.39
C TRP A 284 7.99 -20.77 -10.47
N PRO A 285 7.02 -21.11 -11.32
CA PRO A 285 7.21 -22.14 -12.36
C PRO A 285 8.15 -21.69 -13.49
N LYS A 286 8.50 -20.40 -13.56
CA LYS A 286 9.46 -19.86 -14.52
C LYS A 286 10.35 -18.83 -13.85
N THR A 287 11.62 -18.80 -14.28
CA THR A 287 12.64 -17.93 -13.71
C THR A 287 12.46 -16.45 -14.08
N LYS A 288 11.79 -16.13 -15.18
CA LYS A 288 11.59 -14.75 -15.64
C LYS A 288 10.36 -14.57 -16.48
N GLY A 289 9.85 -13.36 -16.48
CA GLY A 289 8.74 -12.96 -17.32
C GLY A 289 8.54 -11.46 -17.35
N GLY A 290 7.57 -11.01 -18.12
CA GLY A 290 7.26 -9.58 -18.23
C GLY A 290 5.86 -9.30 -18.74
N ALA A 291 5.41 -8.07 -18.47
CA ALA A 291 4.11 -7.56 -18.84
C ALA A 291 4.14 -6.07 -19.15
N PHE A 292 3.04 -5.56 -19.66
CA PHE A 292 2.81 -4.13 -19.88
C PHE A 292 1.47 -3.75 -19.22
N ASN A 293 1.40 -2.52 -18.69
CA ASN A 293 0.16 -1.96 -18.17
C ASN A 293 -0.04 -0.55 -18.74
N LEU A 294 -1.20 -0.34 -19.37
CA LEU A 294 -1.66 0.96 -19.86
C LEU A 294 -2.90 1.35 -19.06
N SER A 295 -2.93 2.55 -18.51
CA SER A 295 -4.10 3.02 -17.76
C SER A 295 -4.36 4.51 -17.94
N ALA A 296 -5.62 4.89 -17.73
CA ALA A 296 -6.07 6.26 -17.67
C ALA A 296 -6.91 6.46 -16.41
N SER A 297 -6.73 7.58 -15.74
CA SER A 297 -7.45 7.96 -14.53
C SER A 297 -8.08 9.33 -14.66
N ALA A 298 -9.25 9.52 -14.03
CA ALA A 298 -9.94 10.78 -13.90
C ALA A 298 -10.27 11.04 -12.42
N TYR A 299 -9.85 12.20 -11.90
CA TYR A 299 -10.14 12.64 -10.53
C TYR A 299 -11.25 13.70 -10.60
N MET A 300 -12.39 13.38 -10.01
CA MET A 300 -13.61 14.16 -10.13
C MET A 300 -14.06 14.69 -8.77
N TRP A 301 -14.54 15.93 -8.75
CA TRP A 301 -15.09 16.68 -7.60
C TRP A 301 -14.19 16.77 -6.36
N LYS A 302 -13.17 16.10 -6.12
CA LYS A 302 -12.31 15.87 -4.94
C LYS A 302 -12.60 14.55 -4.20
N TYR A 303 -13.62 13.80 -4.59
CA TYR A 303 -14.07 12.64 -3.84
C TYR A 303 -14.13 11.37 -4.68
N LEU A 304 -14.13 11.50 -6.01
CA LEU A 304 -14.31 10.39 -6.93
C LEU A 304 -13.08 10.25 -7.83
N HIS A 305 -12.53 9.05 -7.84
CA HIS A 305 -11.48 8.62 -8.76
C HIS A 305 -11.98 7.46 -9.60
N ILE A 306 -11.80 7.54 -10.90
CA ILE A 306 -12.12 6.48 -11.85
C ILE A 306 -10.86 6.15 -12.61
N LYS A 307 -10.48 4.87 -12.62
CA LYS A 307 -9.30 4.36 -13.34
C LYS A 307 -9.71 3.19 -14.22
N GLY A 308 -9.39 3.27 -15.50
CA GLY A 308 -9.50 2.15 -16.44
C GLY A 308 -8.15 1.76 -16.99
N GLY A 309 -7.94 0.49 -17.29
CA GLY A 309 -6.66 0.07 -17.83
C GLY A 309 -6.68 -1.28 -18.54
N TRP A 310 -5.56 -1.58 -19.13
CA TRP A 310 -5.26 -2.80 -19.84
C TRP A 310 -3.88 -3.33 -19.44
N PHE A 311 -3.88 -4.51 -18.86
CA PHE A 311 -2.67 -5.27 -18.55
C PHE A 311 -2.47 -6.34 -19.61
N ARG A 312 -1.24 -6.55 -20.04
CA ARG A 312 -0.89 -7.58 -21.03
C ARG A 312 0.41 -8.30 -20.65
N ALA A 313 0.32 -9.60 -20.43
CA ALA A 313 1.47 -10.47 -20.30
C ALA A 313 1.48 -11.50 -21.46
N PRO A 314 2.43 -11.38 -22.43
CA PRO A 314 2.46 -12.27 -23.58
C PRO A 314 2.71 -13.74 -23.22
N GLU A 315 3.63 -13.98 -22.32
CA GLU A 315 4.06 -15.34 -21.93
C GLU A 315 3.84 -15.62 -20.45
N TYR A 316 4.50 -14.86 -19.60
CA TYR A 316 4.54 -15.07 -18.17
C TYR A 316 4.83 -13.78 -17.42
N TYR A 317 4.09 -13.57 -16.38
CA TYR A 317 4.34 -12.55 -15.36
C TYR A 317 3.67 -12.97 -14.06
N VAL A 318 4.38 -12.85 -12.95
CA VAL A 318 3.87 -13.04 -11.60
C VAL A 318 4.33 -11.87 -10.74
N ASN A 319 3.46 -11.38 -9.89
CA ASN A 319 3.78 -10.36 -8.92
C ASN A 319 3.93 -10.95 -7.52
N LEU A 320 4.76 -10.30 -6.68
CA LEU A 320 4.95 -10.66 -5.27
C LEU A 320 3.75 -10.23 -4.42
N PHE A 321 3.41 -8.95 -4.53
CA PHE A 321 2.41 -8.29 -3.68
C PHE A 321 1.31 -7.60 -4.50
N GLY A 322 1.40 -7.60 -5.81
CA GLY A 322 0.41 -6.97 -6.69
C GLY A 322 -0.93 -7.70 -6.73
N SER A 323 -1.89 -7.12 -7.44
CA SER A 323 -3.18 -7.76 -7.63
C SER A 323 -3.03 -9.13 -8.31
N PRO A 324 -3.59 -10.22 -7.76
CA PRO A 324 -3.51 -11.55 -8.36
C PRO A 324 -4.20 -11.64 -9.73
N LEU A 325 -5.13 -10.71 -10.02
CA LEU A 325 -5.80 -10.63 -11.33
C LEU A 325 -4.94 -9.93 -12.40
N LEU A 326 -3.81 -9.32 -12.02
CA LEU A 326 -2.78 -8.77 -12.90
C LEU A 326 -1.54 -9.69 -12.93
N SER A 327 -1.77 -10.96 -13.17
CA SER A 327 -0.76 -12.03 -13.20
C SER A 327 -1.16 -13.07 -14.26
N THR A 328 -0.22 -13.91 -14.64
CA THR A 328 -0.47 -15.11 -15.45
C THR A 328 -0.46 -16.39 -14.62
N TYR A 329 -0.07 -16.30 -13.36
CA TYR A 329 0.12 -17.43 -12.47
C TYR A 329 -1.07 -17.61 -11.53
N SER A 330 -1.57 -18.83 -11.45
CA SER A 330 -2.68 -19.17 -10.57
C SER A 330 -2.23 -19.33 -9.12
N MET A 331 -2.71 -18.47 -8.24
CA MET A 331 -2.59 -18.65 -6.79
C MET A 331 -3.59 -19.70 -6.25
N LYS A 332 -4.56 -20.11 -7.07
CA LYS A 332 -5.56 -21.10 -6.70
C LYS A 332 -5.03 -22.52 -6.77
N THR A 333 -4.22 -22.82 -7.78
CA THR A 333 -3.66 -24.16 -8.05
C THR A 333 -2.15 -24.24 -7.77
N ASN A 334 -1.46 -23.11 -7.63
CA ASN A 334 0.00 -23.00 -7.44
C ASN A 334 0.86 -23.72 -8.50
N SER A 335 0.31 -23.93 -9.71
CA SER A 335 1.03 -24.62 -10.78
C SER A 335 0.65 -24.18 -12.17
N GLU A 336 -0.52 -23.58 -12.34
CA GLU A 336 -1.06 -23.24 -13.65
C GLU A 336 -0.63 -21.87 -14.13
N VAL A 337 -0.22 -21.77 -15.40
CA VAL A 337 0.19 -20.53 -16.05
C VAL A 337 -0.64 -20.28 -17.28
N PHE A 338 -1.33 -19.15 -17.33
CA PHE A 338 -2.16 -18.70 -18.45
C PHE A 338 -1.37 -17.81 -19.41
N LYS A 339 -0.91 -18.37 -20.53
CA LYS A 339 -0.17 -17.61 -21.54
C LYS A 339 -1.08 -16.62 -22.28
N GLY A 340 -0.49 -15.52 -22.71
CA GLY A 340 -1.20 -14.53 -23.50
C GLY A 340 -2.29 -13.82 -22.72
N MET A 341 -2.10 -13.59 -21.42
CA MET A 341 -3.07 -12.92 -20.56
C MET A 341 -3.25 -11.46 -20.95
N SER A 342 -4.51 -11.08 -21.14
CA SER A 342 -4.97 -9.69 -21.19
C SER A 342 -5.99 -9.46 -20.11
N THR A 343 -5.79 -8.47 -19.26
CA THR A 343 -6.75 -8.06 -18.24
C THR A 343 -7.20 -6.64 -18.49
N TYR A 344 -8.48 -6.45 -18.76
CA TYR A 344 -9.10 -5.13 -18.77
C TYR A 344 -9.67 -4.88 -17.37
N TYR A 345 -9.48 -3.67 -16.85
CA TYR A 345 -9.99 -3.35 -15.53
C TYR A 345 -10.59 -1.95 -15.47
N LEU A 346 -11.59 -1.81 -14.63
CA LEU A 346 -12.22 -0.55 -14.26
C LEU A 346 -12.29 -0.50 -12.74
N ARG A 347 -11.83 0.59 -12.17
CA ARG A 347 -11.89 0.88 -10.74
C ARG A 347 -12.61 2.19 -10.51
N VAL A 348 -13.47 2.21 -9.51
CA VAL A 348 -14.17 3.40 -9.04
C VAL A 348 -13.94 3.52 -7.54
N ASP A 349 -13.35 4.61 -7.12
CA ASP A 349 -13.07 4.91 -5.71
C ASP A 349 -13.76 6.21 -5.33
N TYR A 350 -14.53 6.17 -4.26
CA TYR A 350 -15.10 7.34 -3.62
C TYR A 350 -14.60 7.43 -2.20
N SER A 351 -14.13 8.62 -1.79
CA SER A 351 -13.67 8.86 -0.43
C SER A 351 -13.92 10.30 -0.03
N LYS A 352 -14.46 10.49 1.17
CA LYS A 352 -14.73 11.81 1.70
C LYS A 352 -14.42 11.89 3.18
N THR A 353 -13.58 12.85 3.54
CA THR A 353 -13.27 13.18 4.93
C THR A 353 -14.29 14.20 5.46
N TYR A 354 -14.86 13.88 6.60
CA TYR A 354 -15.79 14.68 7.37
C TYR A 354 -15.11 15.11 8.67
N ALA A 355 -15.38 16.34 9.12
CA ALA A 355 -14.94 16.83 10.43
C ALA A 355 -13.48 16.46 10.78
N ASN A 356 -12.56 16.78 9.89
CA ASN A 356 -11.09 16.68 9.98
C ASN A 356 -10.49 15.28 10.25
N ASN A 357 -11.21 14.35 10.88
CA ASN A 357 -10.64 13.09 11.35
C ASN A 357 -11.54 11.88 11.10
N CYS A 358 -12.57 12.00 10.29
CA CYS A 358 -13.49 10.91 9.96
C CYS A 358 -13.58 10.77 8.45
N THR A 359 -13.17 9.65 7.89
CA THR A 359 -13.22 9.39 6.45
C THR A 359 -14.13 8.21 6.15
N LEU A 360 -15.10 8.41 5.27
CA LEU A 360 -15.92 7.36 4.69
C LEU A 360 -15.47 7.13 3.25
N GLY A 361 -15.23 5.89 2.88
CA GLY A 361 -14.86 5.51 1.53
C GLY A 361 -15.59 4.29 1.02
N PHE A 362 -15.68 4.20 -0.29
CA PHE A 362 -16.25 3.11 -1.05
C PHE A 362 -15.39 2.86 -2.28
N ASN A 363 -15.16 1.59 -2.62
CA ASN A 363 -14.52 1.21 -3.88
C ASN A 363 -15.25 0.07 -4.57
N ALA A 364 -15.15 0.05 -5.90
CA ALA A 364 -15.65 -1.05 -6.72
C ALA A 364 -14.67 -1.31 -7.86
N ASP A 365 -14.36 -2.58 -8.10
CA ASP A 365 -13.45 -3.01 -9.14
C ASP A 365 -14.16 -4.01 -10.05
N LEU A 366 -13.85 -3.92 -11.34
CA LEU A 366 -14.23 -4.90 -12.36
C LEU A 366 -12.98 -5.32 -13.11
N PHE A 367 -12.75 -6.62 -13.23
CA PHE A 367 -11.66 -7.19 -14.02
C PHE A 367 -12.21 -8.18 -15.03
N ILE A 368 -11.74 -8.09 -16.26
CA ILE A 368 -12.04 -9.04 -17.33
C ILE A 368 -10.71 -9.66 -17.75
N ASN A 369 -10.50 -10.90 -17.32
CA ASN A 369 -9.32 -11.68 -17.63
C ASN A 369 -9.57 -12.51 -18.89
N ASN A 370 -8.71 -12.37 -19.87
CA ASN A 370 -8.80 -13.09 -21.16
C ASN A 370 -7.43 -13.66 -21.54
N SER A 371 -7.39 -14.95 -21.81
CA SER A 371 -6.23 -15.64 -22.36
C SER A 371 -6.71 -16.66 -23.40
N HIS A 372 -5.83 -17.46 -23.97
CA HIS A 372 -6.15 -18.39 -25.05
C HIS A 372 -7.36 -19.31 -24.76
N ASN A 373 -7.50 -19.78 -23.52
CA ASN A 373 -8.58 -20.67 -23.07
C ASN A 373 -9.33 -20.13 -21.83
N LEU A 374 -9.23 -18.85 -21.54
CA LEU A 374 -9.80 -18.26 -20.36
C LEU A 374 -10.55 -16.97 -20.71
N TYR A 375 -11.80 -16.87 -20.28
CA TYR A 375 -12.53 -15.61 -20.25
C TYR A 375 -13.32 -15.55 -18.94
N GLU A 376 -12.94 -14.64 -18.08
CA GLU A 376 -13.50 -14.52 -16.73
C GLU A 376 -13.80 -13.07 -16.41
N VAL A 377 -14.91 -12.85 -15.72
CA VAL A 377 -15.33 -11.56 -15.21
C VAL A 377 -15.30 -11.64 -13.68
N ASN A 378 -14.54 -10.77 -13.06
CA ASN A 378 -14.32 -10.71 -11.64
C ASN A 378 -14.65 -9.32 -11.15
N ASN A 379 -15.33 -9.21 -10.03
CA ASN A 379 -15.68 -7.94 -9.43
C ASN A 379 -15.42 -7.95 -7.92
N SER A 380 -15.23 -6.77 -7.39
CA SER A 380 -15.14 -6.58 -5.94
C SER A 380 -15.73 -5.25 -5.55
N PHE A 381 -16.15 -5.15 -4.30
CA PHE A 381 -16.52 -3.88 -3.69
C PHE A 381 -16.04 -3.82 -2.25
N GLY A 382 -15.81 -2.60 -1.77
CA GLY A 382 -15.41 -2.35 -0.41
C GLY A 382 -16.03 -1.07 0.13
N ILE A 383 -16.25 -1.06 1.43
CA ILE A 383 -16.64 0.12 2.20
C ILE A 383 -15.75 0.20 3.42
N TYR A 384 -15.32 1.40 3.77
CA TYR A 384 -14.54 1.61 4.98
C TYR A 384 -14.91 2.92 5.67
N PHE A 385 -14.67 2.93 6.98
CA PHE A 385 -14.77 4.11 7.82
C PHE A 385 -13.50 4.21 8.68
N ARG A 386 -12.76 5.31 8.53
CA ARG A 386 -11.52 5.61 9.28
C ARG A 386 -11.75 6.78 10.22
N VAL A 387 -11.19 6.67 11.42
CA VAL A 387 -11.17 7.74 12.42
C VAL A 387 -9.74 7.84 12.94
N ASN A 388 -9.11 9.02 12.84
CA ASN A 388 -7.72 9.22 13.27
C ASN A 388 -7.52 10.51 14.09
N PRO A 389 -8.18 10.68 15.25
CA PRO A 389 -7.97 11.83 16.12
C PRO A 389 -6.60 11.78 16.81
N SER A 390 -5.96 12.95 16.91
CA SER A 390 -4.75 13.17 17.72
C SER A 390 -5.02 14.20 18.81
N PHE A 391 -4.48 13.96 20.01
CA PHE A 391 -4.70 14.77 21.21
C PHE A 391 -3.36 15.14 21.83
N ILE A 392 -3.05 16.43 21.92
CA ILE A 392 -1.88 16.91 22.65
C ILE A 392 -2.13 16.72 24.15
N LEU A 393 -1.29 15.92 24.80
CA LEU A 393 -1.34 15.69 26.25
C LEU A 393 -0.52 16.72 27.01
N LYS A 394 0.67 17.06 26.47
CA LYS A 394 1.60 17.98 27.15
C LYS A 394 2.52 18.66 26.14
N LYS A 395 2.82 19.92 26.41
CA LYS A 395 3.88 20.68 25.77
C LYS A 395 4.92 21.04 26.84
N PHE A 396 6.21 20.70 26.59
CA PHE A 396 7.32 20.89 27.52
C PHE A 396 8.04 22.21 27.29
#